data_03245ffe430913700c993608b2565ccb
#
_entry.id   03245ffe430913700c993608b2565ccb
#
_cell.length_a   1.000
_cell.length_b   1.000
_cell.length_c   1.000
_cell.angle_alpha   90.00
_cell.angle_beta   90.00
_cell.angle_gamma   90.00
#
_symmetry.space_group_name_H-M   'P 1'
#
loop_
_entity.id
_entity.type
_entity.pdbx_description
1 polymer ?
#
loop_
_entity_poly.entity_id
_entity_poly.type
_entity_poly.pdbx_seq_one_letter_code
_entity_poly.pdbx_strand_id
1 'polypeptide(L)'
;METVEWIRNHPLYQTNYEQIRRQEQDRRYCGHLMDHFLDVARIAYIRNLEQRLGLSKELIYSAALLHDIGRARQYCDGTPHDQASADIAAAILSQMPATIAFSAADRQTLLAAIGSHRRDGQPQNELARLLQVSDKLSRRCFQCPVQDSCHWDEDMKNKKIVV
;
A
#
# COMPACT_ATOMS: atom_id res chain seq x y z
N MET A 1 -9.42 12.60 8.60
CA MET A 1 -8.77 11.30 9.00
C MET A 1 -7.49 11.62 9.75
N GLU A 2 -7.65 11.93 11.03
CA GLU A 2 -6.52 12.37 11.88
C GLU A 2 -5.43 11.32 11.99
N THR A 3 -5.82 10.06 12.18
CA THR A 3 -4.90 8.90 12.21
C THR A 3 -4.03 8.79 10.96
N VAL A 4 -4.63 8.94 9.78
CA VAL A 4 -3.93 8.84 8.49
C VAL A 4 -2.95 9.99 8.29
N GLU A 5 -3.35 11.22 8.64
CA GLU A 5 -2.47 12.38 8.58
C GLU A 5 -1.31 12.27 9.57
N TRP A 6 -1.56 11.72 10.76
CA TRP A 6 -0.50 11.48 11.74
C TRP A 6 0.54 10.49 11.18
N ILE A 7 0.10 9.36 10.61
CA ILE A 7 0.98 8.37 9.96
C ILE A 7 1.79 9.04 8.84
N ARG A 8 1.11 9.76 7.93
CA ARG A 8 1.75 10.44 6.81
C ARG A 8 2.83 11.44 7.27
N ASN A 9 2.60 12.14 8.36
CA ASN A 9 3.53 13.14 8.91
C ASN A 9 4.58 12.55 9.84
N HIS A 10 4.53 11.25 10.14
CA HIS A 10 5.50 10.61 11.04
C HIS A 10 6.91 10.61 10.42
N PRO A 11 7.97 10.94 11.18
CA PRO A 11 9.34 11.04 10.64
C PRO A 11 9.81 9.78 9.90
N LEU A 12 9.51 8.58 10.44
CA LEU A 12 9.85 7.32 9.77
C LEU A 12 9.14 7.17 8.42
N TYR A 13 7.86 7.55 8.34
CA TYR A 13 7.13 7.52 7.07
C TYR A 13 7.79 8.45 6.05
N GLN A 14 8.01 9.71 6.45
CA GLN A 14 8.58 10.74 5.59
C GLN A 14 9.98 10.35 5.08
N THR A 15 10.84 9.80 5.96
CA THR A 15 12.19 9.36 5.59
C THR A 15 12.15 8.24 4.55
N ASN A 16 11.33 7.20 4.77
CA ASN A 16 11.23 6.08 3.83
C ASN A 16 10.58 6.50 2.52
N TYR A 17 9.52 7.32 2.58
CA TYR A 17 8.86 7.84 1.39
C TYR A 17 9.80 8.69 0.52
N GLU A 18 10.59 9.57 1.12
CA GLU A 18 11.58 10.37 0.40
C GLU A 18 12.67 9.49 -0.25
N GLN A 19 13.09 8.42 0.41
CA GLN A 19 14.02 7.46 -0.18
C GLN A 19 13.41 6.74 -1.40
N ILE A 20 12.15 6.30 -1.31
CA ILE A 20 11.43 5.72 -2.47
C ILE A 20 11.41 6.73 -3.61
N ARG A 21 11.02 7.98 -3.34
CA ARG A 21 10.95 9.06 -4.33
C ARG A 21 12.26 9.27 -5.06
N ARG A 22 13.40 9.24 -4.34
CA ARG A 22 14.74 9.38 -4.94
C ARG A 22 15.13 8.17 -5.77
N GLN A 23 14.88 6.97 -5.27
CA GLN A 23 15.24 5.72 -5.94
C GLN A 23 14.38 5.44 -7.17
N GLU A 24 13.18 6.00 -7.23
CA GLU A 24 12.26 5.87 -8.36
C GLU A 24 12.27 7.09 -9.31
N GLN A 25 13.19 8.03 -9.15
CA GLN A 25 13.23 9.25 -9.97
C GLN A 25 13.29 8.94 -11.47
N ASP A 26 14.08 7.94 -11.86
CA ASP A 26 14.25 7.50 -13.25
C ASP A 26 13.50 6.19 -13.56
N ARG A 27 12.54 5.84 -12.70
CA ARG A 27 11.79 4.60 -12.87
C ARG A 27 10.90 4.65 -14.10
N ARG A 28 11.10 3.69 -14.99
CA ARG A 28 10.39 3.60 -16.27
C ARG A 28 9.00 2.98 -16.15
N TYR A 29 8.80 2.06 -15.22
CA TYR A 29 7.55 1.32 -15.01
C TYR A 29 6.75 1.86 -13.82
N CYS A 30 5.71 1.13 -13.40
CA CYS A 30 4.84 1.54 -12.29
C CYS A 30 5.62 2.01 -11.06
N GLY A 31 5.38 3.24 -10.63
CA GLY A 31 6.01 3.83 -9.45
C GLY A 31 5.18 3.61 -8.18
N HIS A 32 5.81 3.83 -7.01
CA HIS A 32 5.20 3.67 -5.69
C HIS A 32 5.20 5.02 -4.95
N LEU A 33 4.69 6.06 -5.62
CA LEU A 33 4.55 7.41 -5.06
C LEU A 33 3.14 7.66 -4.53
N MET A 34 2.90 8.86 -4.02
CA MET A 34 1.65 9.23 -3.34
C MET A 34 0.40 8.99 -4.21
N ASP A 35 0.50 9.23 -5.52
CA ASP A 35 -0.61 8.98 -6.44
C ASP A 35 -1.02 7.51 -6.43
N HIS A 36 -0.04 6.59 -6.46
CA HIS A 36 -0.29 5.16 -6.34
C HIS A 36 -0.92 4.81 -4.98
N PHE A 37 -0.36 5.29 -3.87
CA PHE A 37 -0.89 5.01 -2.55
C PHE A 37 -2.34 5.49 -2.39
N LEU A 38 -2.65 6.67 -2.92
CA LEU A 38 -4.01 7.21 -2.89
C LEU A 38 -4.95 6.48 -3.85
N ASP A 39 -4.49 6.04 -5.02
CA ASP A 39 -5.29 5.22 -5.93
C ASP A 39 -5.63 3.87 -5.27
N VAL A 40 -4.66 3.21 -4.66
CA VAL A 40 -4.91 1.98 -3.86
C VAL A 40 -5.93 2.23 -2.76
N ALA A 41 -5.78 3.30 -1.98
CA ALA A 41 -6.69 3.64 -0.89
C ALA A 41 -8.13 3.88 -1.37
N ARG A 42 -8.29 4.65 -2.46
CA ARG A 42 -9.60 4.99 -3.05
C ARG A 42 -10.29 3.76 -3.62
N ILE A 43 -9.57 2.96 -4.41
CA ILE A 43 -10.10 1.72 -4.99
C ILE A 43 -10.49 0.75 -3.87
N ALA A 44 -9.62 0.55 -2.88
CA ALA A 44 -9.92 -0.30 -1.73
C ALA A 44 -11.18 0.18 -0.98
N TYR A 45 -11.32 1.49 -0.76
CA TYR A 45 -12.49 2.03 -0.05
C TYR A 45 -13.78 1.88 -0.88
N ILE A 46 -13.74 2.12 -2.19
CA ILE A 46 -14.90 1.89 -3.07
C ILE A 46 -15.33 0.42 -2.99
N ARG A 47 -14.39 -0.52 -3.15
CA ARG A 47 -14.67 -1.95 -3.07
C ARG A 47 -15.18 -2.40 -1.70
N ASN A 48 -14.63 -1.82 -0.62
CA ASN A 48 -15.15 -2.06 0.73
C ASN A 48 -16.63 -1.68 0.84
N LEU A 49 -17.03 -0.54 0.28
CA LEU A 49 -18.43 -0.10 0.28
C LEU A 49 -19.32 -1.00 -0.59
N GLU A 50 -18.89 -1.31 -1.82
CA GLU A 50 -19.64 -2.15 -2.75
C GLU A 50 -19.84 -3.57 -2.22
N GLN A 51 -18.81 -4.15 -1.61
CA GLN A 51 -18.81 -5.51 -1.07
C GLN A 51 -19.31 -5.57 0.38
N ARG A 52 -19.61 -4.43 1.00
CA ARG A 52 -20.10 -4.30 2.39
C ARG A 52 -19.19 -5.00 3.42
N LEU A 53 -17.87 -4.84 3.27
CA LEU A 53 -16.89 -5.49 4.14
C LEU A 53 -16.84 -4.89 5.55
N GLY A 54 -17.34 -3.66 5.73
CA GLY A 54 -17.43 -3.01 7.04
C GLY A 54 -16.10 -2.50 7.61
N LEU A 55 -15.03 -2.47 6.82
CA LEU A 55 -13.74 -1.94 7.27
C LEU A 55 -13.79 -0.42 7.38
N SER A 56 -13.16 0.14 8.41
CA SER A 56 -13.12 1.58 8.59
C SER A 56 -12.27 2.27 7.51
N LYS A 57 -12.66 3.48 7.16
CA LYS A 57 -11.93 4.29 6.18
C LYS A 57 -10.49 4.55 6.61
N GLU A 58 -10.30 4.85 7.90
CA GLU A 58 -8.99 5.08 8.49
C GLU A 58 -8.08 3.86 8.37
N LEU A 59 -8.61 2.67 8.60
CA LEU A 59 -7.86 1.41 8.52
C LEU A 59 -7.40 1.16 7.08
N ILE A 60 -8.30 1.33 6.09
CA ILE A 60 -8.00 1.13 4.67
C ILE A 60 -6.94 2.12 4.17
N TYR A 61 -7.11 3.42 4.48
CA TYR A 61 -6.16 4.44 4.04
C TYR A 61 -4.79 4.29 4.71
N SER A 62 -4.75 3.92 5.99
CA SER A 62 -3.49 3.63 6.68
C SER A 62 -2.78 2.41 6.09
N ALA A 63 -3.53 1.36 5.77
CA ALA A 63 -2.99 0.20 5.09
C ALA A 63 -2.39 0.56 3.72
N ALA A 64 -3.12 1.33 2.92
CA ALA A 64 -2.67 1.75 1.60
C ALA A 64 -1.43 2.65 1.64
N LEU A 65 -1.32 3.56 2.61
CA LEU A 65 -0.13 4.40 2.78
C LEU A 65 1.10 3.59 3.22
N LEU A 66 0.90 2.53 4.00
CA LEU A 66 1.98 1.77 4.61
C LEU A 66 2.39 0.52 3.83
N HIS A 67 1.58 0.02 2.88
CA HIS A 67 1.82 -1.29 2.27
C HIS A 67 3.16 -1.38 1.52
N ASP A 68 3.56 -0.32 0.85
CA ASP A 68 4.77 -0.27 0.04
C ASP A 68 5.87 0.67 0.61
N ILE A 69 5.69 1.17 1.84
CA ILE A 69 6.67 2.09 2.46
C ILE A 69 8.05 1.45 2.68
N GLY A 70 8.13 0.12 2.65
CA GLY A 70 9.36 -0.66 2.73
C GLY A 70 10.12 -0.81 1.42
N ARG A 71 9.63 -0.26 0.30
CA ARG A 71 10.31 -0.36 -1.02
C ARG A 71 11.74 0.17 -1.00
N ALA A 72 12.00 1.23 -0.24
CA ALA A 72 13.34 1.77 -0.11
C ALA A 72 14.35 0.72 0.37
N ARG A 73 13.98 -0.09 1.37
CA ARG A 73 14.83 -1.19 1.86
C ARG A 73 15.01 -2.28 0.82
N GLN A 74 13.95 -2.63 0.10
CA GLN A 74 14.05 -3.62 -0.98
C GLN A 74 15.04 -3.18 -2.06
N TYR A 75 15.08 -1.90 -2.41
CA TYR A 75 16.03 -1.37 -3.38
C TYR A 75 17.48 -1.31 -2.85
N CYS A 76 17.65 -1.09 -1.53
CA CYS A 76 18.97 -0.97 -0.92
C CYS A 76 19.63 -2.32 -0.61
N ASP A 77 18.90 -3.24 -0.03
CA ASP A 77 19.46 -4.47 0.57
C ASP A 77 18.73 -5.76 0.15
N GLY A 78 17.69 -5.65 -0.69
CA GLY A 78 16.93 -6.81 -1.16
C GLY A 78 15.88 -7.35 -0.17
N THR A 79 15.71 -6.73 1.01
CA THR A 79 14.67 -7.13 1.97
C THR A 79 13.30 -7.11 1.28
N PRO A 80 12.47 -8.16 1.38
CA PRO A 80 11.13 -8.15 0.82
C PRO A 80 10.33 -6.95 1.32
N HIS A 81 9.75 -6.16 0.38
CA HIS A 81 9.12 -4.88 0.75
C HIS A 81 7.93 -5.05 1.70
N ASP A 82 7.18 -6.12 1.60
CA ASP A 82 6.07 -6.46 2.49
C ASP A 82 6.54 -6.63 3.95
N GLN A 83 7.65 -7.36 4.15
CA GLN A 83 8.27 -7.51 5.46
C GLN A 83 8.80 -6.16 5.97
N ALA A 84 9.57 -5.45 5.15
CA ALA A 84 10.11 -4.14 5.51
C ALA A 84 8.99 -3.12 5.82
N SER A 85 7.89 -3.15 5.05
CA SER A 85 6.70 -2.31 5.28
C SER A 85 6.02 -2.64 6.61
N ALA A 86 5.87 -3.92 6.94
CA ALA A 86 5.29 -4.35 8.21
C ALA A 86 6.15 -3.90 9.42
N ASP A 87 7.47 -4.01 9.33
CA ASP A 87 8.40 -3.55 10.37
C ASP A 87 8.30 -2.03 10.58
N ILE A 88 8.32 -1.26 9.49
CA ILE A 88 8.17 0.21 9.53
C ILE A 88 6.81 0.60 10.09
N ALA A 89 5.74 -0.05 9.63
CA ALA A 89 4.38 0.18 10.11
C ALA A 89 4.27 -0.12 11.61
N ALA A 90 4.83 -1.23 12.09
CA ALA A 90 4.83 -1.58 13.52
C ALA A 90 5.52 -0.51 14.36
N ALA A 91 6.67 -0.01 13.90
CA ALA A 91 7.41 1.07 14.58
C ALA A 91 6.60 2.37 14.64
N ILE A 92 5.97 2.78 13.51
CA ILE A 92 5.10 3.96 13.46
C ILE A 92 3.91 3.80 14.40
N LEU A 93 3.16 2.71 14.27
CA LEU A 93 1.94 2.47 15.05
C LEU A 93 2.21 2.33 16.55
N SER A 94 3.43 1.94 16.97
CA SER A 94 3.80 1.87 18.37
C SER A 94 3.92 3.24 19.05
N GLN A 95 4.12 4.29 18.28
CA GLN A 95 4.31 5.66 18.73
C GLN A 95 3.04 6.51 18.64
N MET A 96 1.91 5.91 18.20
CA MET A 96 0.65 6.65 18.04
C MET A 96 0.10 7.13 19.38
N PRO A 97 -0.35 8.41 19.46
CA PRO A 97 -1.08 8.90 20.64
C PRO A 97 -2.35 8.06 20.87
N ALA A 98 -2.65 7.75 22.13
CA ALA A 98 -3.80 6.91 22.49
C ALA A 98 -5.15 7.44 21.97
N THR A 99 -5.26 8.75 21.76
CA THR A 99 -6.48 9.42 21.28
C THR A 99 -6.84 9.08 19.84
N ILE A 100 -5.84 8.69 19.04
CA ILE A 100 -6.01 8.37 17.60
C ILE A 100 -5.51 6.96 17.24
N ALA A 101 -5.07 6.20 18.23
CA ALA A 101 -4.52 4.87 18.03
C ALA A 101 -5.60 3.86 17.63
N PHE A 102 -5.23 2.95 16.76
CA PHE A 102 -6.06 1.80 16.45
C PHE A 102 -6.22 0.89 17.68
N SER A 103 -7.36 0.19 17.77
CA SER A 103 -7.53 -0.90 18.70
C SER A 103 -6.44 -1.97 18.50
N ALA A 104 -6.18 -2.80 19.50
CA ALA A 104 -5.21 -3.90 19.38
C ALA A 104 -5.57 -4.85 18.22
N ALA A 105 -6.87 -5.12 18.02
CA ALA A 105 -7.36 -5.96 16.94
C ALA A 105 -7.13 -5.32 15.55
N ASP A 106 -7.47 -4.04 15.40
CA ASP A 106 -7.25 -3.32 14.13
C ASP A 106 -5.76 -3.20 13.81
N ARG A 107 -4.93 -2.94 14.81
CA ARG A 107 -3.48 -2.89 14.65
C ARG A 107 -2.92 -4.23 14.16
N GLN A 108 -3.37 -5.34 14.74
CA GLN A 108 -2.98 -6.69 14.32
C GLN A 108 -3.45 -6.95 12.88
N THR A 109 -4.70 -6.62 12.56
CA THR A 109 -5.29 -6.75 11.22
C THR A 109 -4.48 -5.96 10.20
N LEU A 110 -4.11 -4.71 10.52
CA LEU A 110 -3.34 -3.82 9.67
C LEU A 110 -1.94 -4.38 9.37
N LEU A 111 -1.21 -4.78 10.40
CA LEU A 111 0.15 -5.34 10.25
C LEU A 111 0.16 -6.65 9.47
N ALA A 112 -0.79 -7.54 9.74
CA ALA A 112 -0.97 -8.78 8.99
C ALA A 112 -1.30 -8.51 7.51
N ALA A 113 -2.15 -7.51 7.24
CA ALA A 113 -2.48 -7.11 5.88
C ALA A 113 -1.26 -6.57 5.13
N ILE A 114 -0.48 -5.69 5.75
CA ILE A 114 0.75 -5.15 5.15
C ILE A 114 1.77 -6.25 4.88
N GLY A 115 1.98 -7.18 5.83
CA GLY A 115 2.96 -8.28 5.68
C GLY A 115 2.54 -9.38 4.70
N SER A 116 1.29 -9.39 4.22
CA SER A 116 0.78 -10.46 3.33
C SER A 116 0.11 -9.96 2.05
N HIS A 117 0.33 -8.68 1.70
CA HIS A 117 -0.33 -8.07 0.53
C HIS A 117 0.31 -8.44 -0.82
N ARG A 118 1.50 -9.04 -0.81
CA ARG A 118 2.16 -9.43 -2.06
C ARG A 118 1.30 -10.39 -2.89
N ARG A 119 1.43 -10.27 -4.21
CA ARG A 119 0.73 -11.10 -5.19
C ARG A 119 0.86 -12.61 -4.93
N ASP A 120 2.06 -13.06 -4.54
CA ASP A 120 2.36 -14.47 -4.31
C ASP A 120 2.07 -14.90 -2.86
N GLY A 121 1.64 -13.92 -2.03
CA GLY A 121 1.26 -14.15 -0.64
C GLY A 121 -0.16 -14.68 -0.52
N GLN A 122 -0.38 -15.50 0.50
CA GLN A 122 -1.74 -15.86 0.93
C GLN A 122 -2.26 -14.74 1.83
N PRO A 123 -3.31 -13.98 1.41
CA PRO A 123 -3.84 -12.90 2.22
C PRO A 123 -4.40 -13.45 3.54
N GLN A 124 -3.88 -12.94 4.65
CA GLN A 124 -4.20 -13.45 5.99
C GLN A 124 -5.54 -12.93 6.53
N ASN A 125 -6.08 -11.88 5.94
CA ASN A 125 -7.37 -11.30 6.33
C ASN A 125 -8.01 -10.56 5.15
N GLU A 126 -9.24 -10.05 5.37
CA GLU A 126 -10.02 -9.35 4.35
C GLU A 126 -9.34 -8.06 3.88
N LEU A 127 -8.68 -7.32 4.79
CA LEU A 127 -7.92 -6.11 4.44
C LEU A 127 -6.73 -6.45 3.53
N ALA A 128 -6.02 -7.56 3.78
CA ALA A 128 -4.93 -8.02 2.93
C ALA A 128 -5.39 -8.34 1.51
N ARG A 129 -6.53 -9.05 1.38
CA ARG A 129 -7.14 -9.35 0.09
C ARG A 129 -7.55 -8.09 -0.64
N LEU A 130 -8.14 -7.15 0.08
CA LEU A 130 -8.57 -5.87 -0.46
C LEU A 130 -7.38 -5.05 -0.97
N LEU A 131 -6.29 -4.99 -0.21
CA LEU A 131 -5.04 -4.32 -0.63
C LEU A 131 -4.44 -4.96 -1.87
N GLN A 132 -4.28 -6.29 -1.88
CA GLN A 132 -3.69 -7.04 -3.00
C GLN A 132 -4.43 -6.78 -4.31
N VAL A 133 -5.76 -6.79 -4.26
CA VAL A 133 -6.60 -6.53 -5.44
C VAL A 133 -6.50 -5.06 -5.85
N SER A 134 -6.57 -4.14 -4.89
CA SER A 134 -6.57 -2.69 -5.16
C SER A 134 -5.20 -2.20 -5.66
N ASP A 135 -4.10 -2.74 -5.15
CA ASP A 135 -2.76 -2.47 -5.70
C ASP A 135 -2.67 -2.86 -7.18
N LYS A 136 -3.18 -4.05 -7.53
CA LYS A 136 -3.24 -4.47 -8.94
C LYS A 136 -4.10 -3.52 -9.77
N LEU A 137 -5.31 -3.17 -9.28
CA LEU A 137 -6.27 -2.32 -10.01
C LEU A 137 -5.80 -0.86 -10.15
N SER A 138 -4.95 -0.36 -9.26
CA SER A 138 -4.41 1.01 -9.32
C SER A 138 -3.54 1.27 -10.56
N ARG A 139 -3.06 0.24 -11.23
CA ARG A 139 -2.18 0.36 -12.40
C ARG A 139 -2.94 0.81 -13.63
N ARG A 140 -2.49 1.89 -14.24
CA ARG A 140 -3.11 2.49 -15.44
C ARG A 140 -2.48 1.94 -16.72
N CYS A 141 -2.48 0.61 -16.90
CA CYS A 141 -1.83 -0.04 -18.03
C CYS A 141 -2.42 0.41 -19.39
N PHE A 142 -3.71 0.74 -19.43
CA PHE A 142 -4.42 1.20 -20.63
C PHE A 142 -3.87 2.51 -21.24
N GLN A 143 -3.09 3.29 -20.49
CA GLN A 143 -2.45 4.51 -20.96
C GLN A 143 -0.94 4.55 -20.69
N CYS A 144 -0.35 3.40 -20.37
CA CYS A 144 1.07 3.32 -20.03
C CYS A 144 1.95 3.46 -21.29
N PRO A 145 2.84 4.45 -21.38
CA PRO A 145 3.66 4.68 -22.57
C PRO A 145 4.70 3.58 -22.82
N VAL A 146 4.95 2.73 -21.82
CA VAL A 146 5.93 1.63 -21.89
C VAL A 146 5.26 0.25 -21.80
N GLN A 147 3.96 0.17 -22.11
CA GLN A 147 3.18 -1.06 -22.01
C GLN A 147 3.80 -2.23 -22.79
N ASP A 148 4.30 -1.96 -24.00
CA ASP A 148 4.84 -2.98 -24.90
C ASP A 148 6.14 -3.62 -24.37
N SER A 149 6.93 -2.88 -23.59
CA SER A 149 8.16 -3.38 -22.97
C SER A 149 7.96 -3.85 -21.52
N CYS A 150 6.73 -3.82 -21.02
CA CYS A 150 6.43 -4.22 -19.65
C CYS A 150 6.48 -5.75 -19.51
N HIS A 151 7.19 -6.21 -18.46
CA HIS A 151 7.37 -7.64 -18.17
C HIS A 151 6.12 -8.36 -17.61
N TRP A 152 5.03 -7.62 -17.34
CA TRP A 152 3.77 -8.21 -16.92
C TRP A 152 3.07 -8.90 -18.07
N ASP A 153 2.55 -10.09 -17.82
CA ASP A 153 1.74 -10.82 -18.77
C ASP A 153 0.48 -10.03 -19.17
N GLU A 154 -0.03 -10.28 -20.35
CA GLU A 154 -1.14 -9.51 -20.93
C GLU A 154 -2.45 -9.59 -20.12
N ASP A 155 -2.72 -10.71 -19.47
CA ASP A 155 -3.84 -10.93 -18.57
C ASP A 155 -3.69 -10.21 -17.22
N MET A 156 -2.46 -9.79 -16.90
CA MET A 156 -2.14 -9.05 -15.69
C MET A 156 -2.18 -7.54 -15.88
N LYS A 157 -2.32 -7.05 -17.10
CA LYS A 157 -2.39 -5.63 -17.45
C LYS A 157 -3.83 -5.13 -17.41
N ASN A 158 -4.06 -4.01 -16.73
CA ASN A 158 -5.37 -3.35 -16.73
C ASN A 158 -5.58 -2.59 -18.05
N LYS A 159 -6.12 -3.26 -19.07
CA LYS A 159 -6.36 -2.67 -20.40
C LYS A 159 -7.62 -1.81 -20.47
N LYS A 160 -8.42 -1.78 -19.42
CA LYS A 160 -9.65 -1.00 -19.27
C LYS A 160 -9.63 -0.25 -17.95
N ILE A 161 -10.47 0.79 -17.84
CA ILE A 161 -10.73 1.44 -16.57
C ILE A 161 -11.47 0.46 -15.66
N VAL A 162 -10.92 0.23 -14.47
CA VAL A 162 -11.47 -0.68 -13.47
C VAL A 162 -11.39 -0.02 -12.09
N VAL A 163 -12.25 -0.43 -11.18
CA VAL A 163 -12.29 -0.01 -9.79
C VAL A 163 -12.33 -1.25 -8.89
#